data_f195c0cf43afc793eca38b5988f062ec
#
_entry.id   f195c0cf43afc793eca38b5988f062ec
#
_cell.length_a   1.000
_cell.length_b   1.000
_cell.length_c   1.000
_cell.angle_alpha   90.00
_cell.angle_beta   90.00
_cell.angle_gamma   90.00
#
_symmetry.space_group_name_H-M   'P 1'
#
loop_
_entity.id
_entity.type
_entity.pdbx_description
1 polymer ?
#
loop_
_entity_poly.entity_id
_entity_poly.type
_entity_poly.pdbx_seq_one_letter_code
_entity_poly.pdbx_strand_id
1 'polypeptide(L)'
;MTAGMETLFSHRSRAERLIAGGRVVLAISSLFAVWRDPSEPAKYASIAYSLLLAYLIYAVVVALVVWRNRAPTRLQGWLTHVFDLAFFSAFMYFTSGPASPFIAYYIFALVCATLRWQWQGTLWTTVASLASFLGLGYYFAEVLQDPAFELNEFIIRGFYMAVVALLLGYLGVHEERSRREVSLLAAWPQTVPQAIDQLVTEQLAHVARVLGAPAVVLAWRRRDRAPLWVAIWRGGAFRMEERPDLTLDGLVVRELSGCSLLAPEPARPGGEVLLHGPSGFRRWRGTPLALPLPAELGSGPMLSLPMHGEMIAGRLFVLDKRQATSDDLLLGEVCATVVGGRFDHLLLIERFQQAAATEERIRLARDLHDGVLQSFTGFGLRVAAIRRLLEERPAEAESRLQELQRLVSV
;
A
#
# COMPACT_ATOMS: atom_id res chain seq x y z
N MET A 1 4.75 2.90 -14.52
CA MET A 1 3.53 2.24 -15.07
C MET A 1 3.73 0.77 -15.40
N THR A 2 4.93 0.29 -15.70
CA THR A 2 5.24 -1.11 -16.08
C THR A 2 5.25 -2.11 -14.93
N ALA A 3 5.81 -1.81 -13.77
CA ALA A 3 5.92 -2.74 -12.64
C ALA A 3 4.56 -3.10 -11.99
N GLY A 4 3.62 -2.16 -11.90
CA GLY A 4 2.26 -2.44 -11.40
C GLY A 4 1.44 -3.32 -12.34
N MET A 5 1.70 -3.26 -13.64
CA MET A 5 1.01 -4.08 -14.64
C MET A 5 1.53 -5.52 -14.62
N GLU A 6 2.82 -5.75 -14.43
CA GLU A 6 3.41 -7.09 -14.31
C GLU A 6 2.93 -7.85 -13.06
N THR A 7 2.79 -7.17 -11.92
CA THR A 7 2.27 -7.78 -10.69
C THR A 7 0.79 -8.17 -10.81
N LEU A 8 -0.04 -7.33 -11.43
CA LEU A 8 -1.45 -7.64 -11.73
C LEU A 8 -1.60 -8.84 -12.68
N PHE A 9 -0.76 -8.95 -13.69
CA PHE A 9 -0.75 -10.08 -14.62
C PHE A 9 -0.30 -11.37 -13.93
N SER A 10 0.67 -11.32 -13.02
CA SER A 10 1.16 -12.49 -12.29
C SER A 10 0.11 -13.06 -11.32
N HIS A 11 -0.62 -12.21 -10.61
CA HIS A 11 -1.69 -12.64 -9.70
C HIS A 11 -2.87 -13.26 -10.44
N ARG A 12 -3.31 -12.65 -11.53
CA ARG A 12 -4.41 -13.17 -12.33
C ARG A 12 -4.09 -14.54 -12.93
N SER A 13 -2.87 -14.72 -13.42
CA SER A 13 -2.44 -16.02 -13.95
C SER A 13 -2.39 -17.10 -12.87
N ARG A 14 -2.04 -16.76 -11.63
CA ARG A 14 -2.05 -17.70 -10.48
C ARG A 14 -3.47 -18.10 -10.10
N ALA A 15 -4.41 -17.15 -9.99
CA ALA A 15 -5.81 -17.44 -9.70
C ALA A 15 -6.43 -18.36 -10.76
N GLU A 16 -6.22 -18.06 -12.06
CA GLU A 16 -6.75 -18.90 -13.14
C GLU A 16 -6.16 -20.32 -13.15
N ARG A 17 -4.87 -20.49 -12.82
CA ARG A 17 -4.26 -21.81 -12.69
C ARG A 17 -4.83 -22.58 -11.50
N LEU A 18 -5.04 -21.92 -10.36
CA LEU A 18 -5.66 -22.52 -9.19
C LEU A 18 -7.10 -22.98 -9.50
N ILE A 19 -7.88 -22.12 -10.15
CA ILE A 19 -9.25 -22.43 -10.57
C ILE A 19 -9.27 -23.61 -11.55
N ALA A 20 -8.37 -23.60 -12.54
CA ALA A 20 -8.29 -24.67 -13.52
C ALA A 20 -7.90 -26.02 -12.87
N GLY A 21 -6.94 -26.03 -11.94
CA GLY A 21 -6.60 -27.20 -11.14
C GLY A 21 -7.76 -27.65 -10.27
N GLY A 22 -8.46 -26.74 -9.60
CA GLY A 22 -9.64 -27.01 -8.79
C GLY A 22 -10.77 -27.69 -9.57
N ARG A 23 -11.03 -27.26 -10.83
CA ARG A 23 -12.01 -27.90 -11.73
C ARG A 23 -11.67 -29.37 -11.98
N VAL A 24 -10.41 -29.65 -12.30
CA VAL A 24 -9.94 -31.01 -12.59
C VAL A 24 -10.09 -31.90 -11.35
N VAL A 25 -9.64 -31.40 -10.19
CA VAL A 25 -9.78 -32.14 -8.93
C VAL A 25 -11.24 -32.40 -8.60
N LEU A 26 -12.11 -31.39 -8.73
CA LEU A 26 -13.53 -31.52 -8.46
C LEU A 26 -14.19 -32.53 -9.40
N ALA A 27 -13.87 -32.51 -10.71
CA ALA A 27 -14.40 -33.46 -11.69
C ALA A 27 -13.95 -34.90 -11.41
N ILE A 28 -12.67 -35.09 -11.09
CA ILE A 28 -12.11 -36.42 -10.76
C ILE A 28 -12.74 -36.96 -9.46
N SER A 29 -12.82 -36.13 -8.41
CA SER A 29 -13.38 -36.56 -7.13
C SER A 29 -14.86 -36.93 -7.25
N SER A 30 -15.62 -36.18 -8.06
CA SER A 30 -17.04 -36.48 -8.32
C SER A 30 -17.22 -37.76 -9.14
N LEU A 31 -16.39 -37.96 -10.15
CA LEU A 31 -16.41 -39.21 -10.93
C LEU A 31 -16.06 -40.42 -10.05
N PHE A 32 -15.07 -40.26 -9.17
CA PHE A 32 -14.69 -41.29 -8.21
C PHE A 32 -15.81 -41.59 -7.19
N ALA A 33 -16.48 -40.52 -6.68
CA ALA A 33 -17.59 -40.69 -5.74
C ALA A 33 -18.74 -41.45 -6.35
N VAL A 34 -19.18 -41.10 -7.55
CA VAL A 34 -20.26 -41.79 -8.28
C VAL A 34 -19.84 -43.23 -8.66
N TRP A 35 -18.58 -43.47 -9.00
CA TRP A 35 -18.08 -44.83 -9.24
C TRP A 35 -18.10 -45.69 -7.97
N ARG A 36 -17.78 -45.11 -6.82
CA ARG A 36 -17.73 -45.83 -5.54
C ARG A 36 -19.11 -46.15 -4.98
N ASP A 37 -20.06 -45.27 -5.19
CA ASP A 37 -21.47 -45.42 -4.76
C ASP A 37 -22.43 -45.16 -5.93
N PRO A 38 -22.78 -46.19 -6.71
CA PRO A 38 -23.69 -46.04 -7.85
C PRO A 38 -25.16 -45.79 -7.46
N SER A 39 -25.50 -45.79 -6.18
CA SER A 39 -26.88 -45.52 -5.70
C SER A 39 -27.26 -44.05 -5.98
N GLU A 40 -26.31 -43.17 -6.09
CA GLU A 40 -26.47 -41.78 -6.52
C GLU A 40 -25.65 -41.53 -7.82
N PRO A 41 -26.23 -41.06 -8.94
CA PRO A 41 -27.59 -40.55 -9.17
C PRO A 41 -28.58 -41.63 -9.61
N ALA A 42 -29.65 -41.81 -8.86
CA ALA A 42 -30.62 -42.89 -9.08
C ALA A 42 -31.44 -42.82 -10.39
N LYS A 43 -31.76 -41.58 -10.88
CA LYS A 43 -32.74 -41.44 -11.99
C LYS A 43 -32.11 -41.46 -13.41
N TYR A 44 -30.91 -40.90 -13.61
CA TYR A 44 -30.29 -40.73 -14.93
C TYR A 44 -28.79 -41.03 -14.89
N ALA A 45 -28.41 -42.16 -14.32
CA ALA A 45 -27.00 -42.54 -14.10
C ALA A 45 -26.13 -42.43 -15.37
N SER A 46 -26.59 -42.93 -16.52
CA SER A 46 -25.83 -42.87 -17.77
C SER A 46 -25.60 -41.46 -18.27
N ILE A 47 -26.61 -40.56 -18.12
CA ILE A 47 -26.47 -39.16 -18.51
C ILE A 47 -25.52 -38.44 -17.54
N ALA A 48 -25.65 -38.68 -16.24
CA ALA A 48 -24.80 -38.09 -15.22
C ALA A 48 -23.31 -38.48 -15.42
N TYR A 49 -23.03 -39.76 -15.69
CA TYR A 49 -21.67 -40.21 -16.04
C TYR A 49 -21.14 -39.53 -17.30
N SER A 50 -21.97 -39.45 -18.36
CA SER A 50 -21.57 -38.78 -19.60
C SER A 50 -21.28 -37.31 -19.41
N LEU A 51 -22.10 -36.62 -18.62
CA LEU A 51 -21.90 -35.21 -18.26
C LEU A 51 -20.61 -35.02 -17.42
N LEU A 52 -20.37 -35.87 -16.40
CA LEU A 52 -19.15 -35.81 -15.59
C LEU A 52 -17.90 -36.02 -16.42
N LEU A 53 -17.93 -36.98 -17.34
CA LEU A 53 -16.82 -37.24 -18.24
C LEU A 53 -16.59 -36.07 -19.21
N ALA A 54 -17.67 -35.52 -19.79
CA ALA A 54 -17.58 -34.33 -20.65
C ALA A 54 -17.02 -33.12 -19.89
N TYR A 55 -17.46 -32.90 -18.64
CA TYR A 55 -16.93 -31.86 -17.80
C TYR A 55 -15.45 -32.08 -17.44
N LEU A 56 -15.02 -33.33 -17.17
CA LEU A 56 -13.61 -33.65 -16.93
C LEU A 56 -12.76 -33.32 -18.15
N ILE A 57 -13.20 -33.72 -19.35
CA ILE A 57 -12.49 -33.41 -20.58
C ILE A 57 -12.37 -31.88 -20.76
N TYR A 58 -13.47 -31.17 -20.58
CA TYR A 58 -13.50 -29.70 -20.61
C TYR A 58 -12.52 -29.10 -19.57
N ALA A 59 -12.56 -29.54 -18.33
CA ALA A 59 -11.69 -29.08 -17.26
C ALA A 59 -10.21 -29.27 -17.58
N VAL A 60 -9.83 -30.44 -18.14
CA VAL A 60 -8.47 -30.74 -18.57
C VAL A 60 -8.04 -29.84 -19.74
N VAL A 61 -8.90 -29.67 -20.73
CA VAL A 61 -8.61 -28.77 -21.88
C VAL A 61 -8.39 -27.34 -21.41
N VAL A 62 -9.28 -26.82 -20.55
CA VAL A 62 -9.14 -25.47 -19.97
C VAL A 62 -7.84 -25.36 -19.16
N ALA A 63 -7.50 -26.38 -18.34
CA ALA A 63 -6.27 -26.38 -17.58
C ALA A 63 -5.03 -26.33 -18.48
N LEU A 64 -4.98 -27.15 -19.54
CA LEU A 64 -3.88 -27.13 -20.52
C LEU A 64 -3.74 -25.77 -21.21
N VAL A 65 -4.87 -25.15 -21.62
CA VAL A 65 -4.87 -23.82 -22.24
C VAL A 65 -4.38 -22.76 -21.27
N VAL A 66 -4.84 -22.77 -20.01
CA VAL A 66 -4.42 -21.79 -18.98
C VAL A 66 -2.95 -21.98 -18.60
N TRP A 67 -2.44 -23.20 -18.54
CA TRP A 67 -1.03 -23.45 -18.24
C TRP A 67 -0.10 -23.08 -19.41
N ARG A 68 -0.58 -23.23 -20.65
CA ARG A 68 0.17 -22.81 -21.84
C ARG A 68 0.15 -21.30 -22.05
N ASN A 69 -0.97 -20.63 -21.74
CA ASN A 69 -1.14 -19.18 -21.92
C ASN A 69 -0.66 -18.42 -20.67
N ARG A 70 0.32 -17.53 -20.86
CA ARG A 70 0.86 -16.69 -19.78
C ARG A 70 -0.06 -15.53 -19.38
N ALA A 71 -1.03 -15.15 -20.21
CA ALA A 71 -1.94 -14.02 -19.99
C ALA A 71 -3.39 -14.38 -20.35
N PRO A 72 -4.17 -14.98 -19.41
CA PRO A 72 -5.59 -15.27 -19.65
C PRO A 72 -6.40 -13.99 -19.85
N THR A 73 -7.24 -13.97 -20.89
CA THR A 73 -8.08 -12.80 -21.20
C THR A 73 -9.28 -12.69 -20.24
N ARG A 74 -9.84 -11.47 -20.12
CA ARG A 74 -11.07 -11.27 -19.33
C ARG A 74 -12.25 -12.07 -19.89
N LEU A 75 -12.37 -12.10 -21.22
CA LEU A 75 -13.43 -12.83 -21.91
C LEU A 75 -13.36 -14.34 -21.61
N GLN A 76 -12.17 -14.93 -21.63
CA GLN A 76 -11.98 -16.34 -21.29
C GLN A 76 -12.47 -16.67 -19.88
N GLY A 77 -12.17 -15.79 -18.90
CA GLY A 77 -12.65 -15.95 -17.52
C GLY A 77 -14.18 -15.91 -17.43
N TRP A 78 -14.83 -14.98 -18.14
CA TRP A 78 -16.30 -14.91 -18.19
C TRP A 78 -16.93 -16.12 -18.88
N LEU A 79 -16.45 -16.50 -20.05
CA LEU A 79 -16.97 -17.63 -20.80
C LEU A 79 -16.89 -18.93 -20.00
N THR A 80 -15.74 -19.20 -19.39
CA THR A 80 -15.57 -20.42 -18.56
C THR A 80 -16.47 -20.39 -17.33
N HIS A 81 -16.70 -19.23 -16.73
CA HIS A 81 -17.57 -19.11 -15.54
C HIS A 81 -19.06 -19.33 -15.87
N VAL A 82 -19.53 -18.71 -16.94
CA VAL A 82 -20.91 -18.92 -17.40
C VAL A 82 -21.12 -20.37 -17.80
N PHE A 83 -20.14 -20.98 -18.48
CA PHE A 83 -20.21 -22.39 -18.86
C PHE A 83 -20.25 -23.30 -17.60
N ASP A 84 -19.41 -23.02 -16.59
CA ASP A 84 -19.44 -23.74 -15.32
C ASP A 84 -20.83 -23.67 -14.67
N LEU A 85 -21.43 -22.47 -14.55
CA LEU A 85 -22.75 -22.30 -13.94
C LEU A 85 -23.85 -23.07 -14.70
N ALA A 86 -23.83 -22.99 -16.03
CA ALA A 86 -24.79 -23.71 -16.86
C ALA A 86 -24.62 -25.23 -16.68
N PHE A 87 -23.37 -25.70 -16.67
CA PHE A 87 -23.04 -27.11 -16.49
C PHE A 87 -23.46 -27.65 -15.12
N PHE A 88 -23.21 -26.86 -14.05
CA PHE A 88 -23.58 -27.21 -12.68
C PHE A 88 -25.10 -27.26 -12.51
N SER A 89 -25.83 -26.33 -13.14
CA SER A 89 -27.29 -26.36 -13.17
C SER A 89 -27.82 -27.59 -13.89
N ALA A 90 -27.22 -27.98 -15.03
CA ALA A 90 -27.54 -29.21 -15.73
C ALA A 90 -27.24 -30.46 -14.89
N PHE A 91 -26.10 -30.49 -14.19
CA PHE A 91 -25.79 -31.58 -13.25
C PHE A 91 -26.88 -31.76 -12.21
N MET A 92 -27.26 -30.68 -11.54
CA MET A 92 -28.29 -30.75 -10.53
C MET A 92 -29.62 -31.23 -11.11
N TYR A 93 -29.99 -30.80 -12.32
CA TYR A 93 -31.22 -31.24 -12.98
C TYR A 93 -31.20 -32.76 -13.28
N PHE A 94 -30.10 -33.30 -13.83
CA PHE A 94 -30.02 -34.72 -14.23
C PHE A 94 -29.62 -35.66 -13.09
N THR A 95 -29.35 -35.14 -11.90
CA THR A 95 -29.14 -35.96 -10.70
C THR A 95 -30.42 -35.96 -9.81
N SER A 96 -30.29 -35.70 -8.56
CA SER A 96 -31.41 -35.69 -7.61
C SER A 96 -32.03 -34.29 -7.41
N GLY A 97 -31.85 -33.37 -8.39
CA GLY A 97 -32.33 -32.00 -8.27
C GLY A 97 -31.70 -31.26 -7.09
N PRO A 98 -32.50 -30.51 -6.30
CA PRO A 98 -31.99 -29.80 -5.12
C PRO A 98 -31.41 -30.71 -4.04
N ALA A 99 -31.76 -32.00 -4.01
CA ALA A 99 -31.18 -32.99 -3.09
C ALA A 99 -29.82 -33.51 -3.54
N SER A 100 -29.35 -33.13 -4.73
CA SER A 100 -28.07 -33.57 -5.29
C SER A 100 -26.87 -33.16 -4.43
N PRO A 101 -25.89 -34.03 -4.20
CA PRO A 101 -24.62 -33.68 -3.54
C PRO A 101 -23.80 -32.67 -4.36
N PHE A 102 -24.14 -32.48 -5.64
CA PHE A 102 -23.43 -31.56 -6.54
C PHE A 102 -23.72 -30.06 -6.29
N ILE A 103 -24.46 -29.70 -5.23
CA ILE A 103 -24.55 -28.32 -4.73
C ILE A 103 -23.14 -27.72 -4.43
N ALA A 104 -22.17 -28.55 -4.09
CA ALA A 104 -20.78 -28.16 -3.89
C ALA A 104 -20.16 -27.45 -5.11
N TYR A 105 -20.67 -27.72 -6.30
CA TYR A 105 -20.21 -27.04 -7.52
C TYR A 105 -20.63 -25.56 -7.57
N TYR A 106 -21.79 -25.19 -7.02
CA TYR A 106 -22.16 -23.78 -6.88
C TYR A 106 -21.23 -23.08 -5.88
N ILE A 107 -20.86 -23.74 -4.78
CA ILE A 107 -19.87 -23.20 -3.83
C ILE A 107 -18.53 -22.98 -4.54
N PHE A 108 -18.09 -23.95 -5.34
CA PHE A 108 -16.88 -23.79 -6.15
C PHE A 108 -16.99 -22.59 -7.13
N ALA A 109 -18.14 -22.41 -7.79
CA ALA A 109 -18.38 -21.25 -8.66
C ALA A 109 -18.29 -19.92 -7.89
N LEU A 110 -18.83 -19.86 -6.66
CA LEU A 110 -18.71 -18.68 -5.78
C LEU A 110 -17.25 -18.37 -5.44
N VAL A 111 -16.46 -19.38 -5.08
CA VAL A 111 -15.03 -19.23 -4.82
C VAL A 111 -14.30 -18.72 -6.07
N CYS A 112 -14.59 -19.30 -7.25
CA CYS A 112 -14.00 -18.86 -8.51
C CYS A 112 -14.33 -17.40 -8.84
N ALA A 113 -15.57 -16.98 -8.60
CA ALA A 113 -16.03 -15.61 -8.81
C ALA A 113 -15.31 -14.62 -7.87
N THR A 114 -15.18 -14.99 -6.58
CA THR A 114 -14.45 -14.20 -5.58
C THR A 114 -12.99 -14.00 -5.98
N LEU A 115 -12.32 -15.06 -6.42
CA LEU A 115 -10.91 -15.00 -6.86
C LEU A 115 -10.71 -14.17 -8.13
N ARG A 116 -11.72 -14.13 -9.04
CA ARG A 116 -11.64 -13.41 -10.33
C ARG A 116 -12.05 -11.95 -10.23
N TRP A 117 -13.17 -11.69 -9.54
CA TRP A 117 -13.86 -10.39 -9.57
C TRP A 117 -14.23 -9.88 -8.18
N GLN A 118 -13.67 -10.48 -7.12
CA GLN A 118 -13.85 -10.08 -5.74
C GLN A 118 -15.34 -10.10 -5.34
N TRP A 119 -15.77 -9.20 -4.45
CA TRP A 119 -17.15 -9.16 -3.93
C TRP A 119 -18.21 -8.95 -5.03
N GLN A 120 -17.91 -8.20 -6.09
CA GLN A 120 -18.85 -7.97 -7.20
C GLN A 120 -19.15 -9.27 -7.95
N GLY A 121 -18.11 -10.04 -8.25
CA GLY A 121 -18.26 -11.35 -8.88
C GLY A 121 -19.03 -12.34 -7.98
N THR A 122 -18.70 -12.33 -6.69
CA THR A 122 -19.43 -13.15 -5.69
C THR A 122 -20.90 -12.80 -5.67
N LEU A 123 -21.27 -11.52 -5.66
CA LEU A 123 -22.66 -11.07 -5.65
C LEU A 123 -23.44 -11.58 -6.87
N TRP A 124 -22.93 -11.33 -8.09
CA TRP A 124 -23.61 -11.76 -9.32
C TRP A 124 -23.69 -13.28 -9.43
N THR A 125 -22.64 -13.99 -9.04
CA THR A 125 -22.65 -15.46 -9.04
C THR A 125 -23.63 -16.01 -8.00
N THR A 126 -23.74 -15.36 -6.83
CA THR A 126 -24.73 -15.74 -5.80
C THR A 126 -26.14 -15.60 -6.33
N VAL A 127 -26.46 -14.47 -6.94
CA VAL A 127 -27.79 -14.24 -7.52
C VAL A 127 -28.10 -15.30 -8.59
N ALA A 128 -27.16 -15.57 -9.49
CA ALA A 128 -27.34 -16.56 -10.56
C ALA A 128 -27.48 -17.99 -10.01
N SER A 129 -26.62 -18.39 -9.06
CA SER A 129 -26.65 -19.73 -8.45
C SER A 129 -27.92 -19.93 -7.62
N LEU A 130 -28.32 -18.90 -6.84
CA LEU A 130 -29.52 -18.96 -6.02
C LEU A 130 -30.80 -19.01 -6.90
N ALA A 131 -30.85 -18.19 -7.95
CA ALA A 131 -31.94 -18.20 -8.89
C ALA A 131 -32.10 -19.57 -9.59
N SER A 132 -30.96 -20.17 -10.03
CA SER A 132 -30.94 -21.51 -10.60
C SER A 132 -31.39 -22.57 -9.59
N PHE A 133 -30.89 -22.51 -8.35
CA PHE A 133 -31.23 -23.44 -7.29
C PHE A 133 -32.70 -23.36 -6.90
N LEU A 134 -33.24 -22.15 -6.70
CA LEU A 134 -34.66 -21.93 -6.39
C LEU A 134 -35.57 -22.33 -7.55
N GLY A 135 -35.17 -22.01 -8.78
CA GLY A 135 -35.89 -22.41 -9.99
C GLY A 135 -35.96 -23.92 -10.15
N LEU A 136 -34.87 -24.64 -9.89
CA LEU A 136 -34.86 -26.11 -9.87
C LEU A 136 -35.70 -26.63 -8.73
N GLY A 137 -35.64 -26.07 -7.52
CA GLY A 137 -36.51 -26.46 -6.41
C GLY A 137 -37.99 -26.33 -6.72
N TYR A 138 -38.38 -25.17 -7.26
CA TYR A 138 -39.75 -24.96 -7.72
C TYR A 138 -40.19 -25.99 -8.78
N TYR A 139 -39.35 -26.25 -9.77
CA TYR A 139 -39.62 -27.20 -10.83
C TYR A 139 -39.79 -28.63 -10.30
N PHE A 140 -38.93 -29.08 -9.39
CA PHE A 140 -39.04 -30.43 -8.79
C PHE A 140 -40.24 -30.56 -7.82
N ALA A 141 -40.55 -29.50 -7.06
CA ALA A 141 -41.63 -29.51 -6.11
C ALA A 141 -43.00 -29.44 -6.79
N GLU A 142 -43.22 -28.46 -7.69
CA GLU A 142 -44.53 -28.12 -8.22
C GLU A 142 -44.83 -28.75 -9.58
N VAL A 143 -43.80 -28.87 -10.46
CA VAL A 143 -44.02 -29.36 -11.83
C VAL A 143 -43.82 -30.86 -11.91
N LEU A 144 -42.72 -31.40 -11.39
CA LEU A 144 -42.45 -32.82 -11.37
C LEU A 144 -43.20 -33.55 -10.22
N GLN A 145 -43.52 -32.82 -9.14
CA GLN A 145 -44.09 -33.41 -7.92
C GLN A 145 -43.27 -34.61 -7.42
N ASP A 146 -41.96 -34.48 -7.42
CA ASP A 146 -41.02 -35.54 -7.11
C ASP A 146 -41.18 -36.00 -5.63
N PRO A 147 -41.57 -37.23 -5.35
CA PRO A 147 -41.72 -37.71 -3.97
C PRO A 147 -40.38 -37.71 -3.17
N ALA A 148 -39.27 -37.64 -3.84
CA ALA A 148 -37.96 -37.53 -3.20
C ALA A 148 -37.55 -36.08 -2.84
N PHE A 149 -38.40 -35.08 -3.15
CA PHE A 149 -38.11 -33.67 -2.81
C PHE A 149 -38.42 -33.43 -1.33
N GLU A 150 -37.38 -33.12 -0.57
CA GLU A 150 -37.46 -32.77 0.85
C GLU A 150 -37.29 -31.25 1.05
N LEU A 151 -38.40 -30.58 1.43
CA LEU A 151 -38.39 -29.12 1.63
C LEU A 151 -37.39 -28.66 2.68
N ASN A 152 -37.19 -29.43 3.76
CA ASN A 152 -36.24 -29.08 4.82
C ASN A 152 -34.80 -29.06 4.31
N GLU A 153 -34.40 -30.10 3.56
CA GLU A 153 -33.06 -30.13 2.95
C GLU A 153 -32.86 -28.99 1.94
N PHE A 154 -33.86 -28.72 1.13
CA PHE A 154 -33.85 -27.63 0.17
C PHE A 154 -33.63 -26.28 0.86
N ILE A 155 -34.36 -25.98 1.92
CA ILE A 155 -34.24 -24.75 2.69
C ILE A 155 -32.84 -24.66 3.33
N ILE A 156 -32.35 -25.73 4.00
CA ILE A 156 -31.09 -25.78 4.67
C ILE A 156 -29.95 -25.53 3.66
N ARG A 157 -29.97 -26.16 2.49
CA ARG A 157 -28.96 -26.02 1.44
C ARG A 157 -28.94 -24.60 0.84
N GLY A 158 -30.13 -24.00 0.64
CA GLY A 158 -30.28 -22.63 0.19
C GLY A 158 -29.66 -21.63 1.19
N PHE A 159 -29.97 -21.79 2.48
CA PHE A 159 -29.36 -20.97 3.54
C PHE A 159 -27.85 -21.19 3.64
N TYR A 160 -27.37 -22.43 3.55
CA TYR A 160 -25.94 -22.74 3.56
C TYR A 160 -25.21 -22.02 2.43
N MET A 161 -25.75 -22.05 1.21
CA MET A 161 -25.18 -21.35 0.07
C MET A 161 -25.17 -19.82 0.29
N ALA A 162 -26.25 -19.26 0.87
CA ALA A 162 -26.31 -17.83 1.19
C ALA A 162 -25.27 -17.41 2.25
N VAL A 163 -25.08 -18.22 3.28
CA VAL A 163 -24.07 -17.98 4.32
C VAL A 163 -22.66 -18.02 3.72
N VAL A 164 -22.36 -19.03 2.91
CA VAL A 164 -21.05 -19.15 2.23
C VAL A 164 -20.83 -17.95 1.31
N ALA A 165 -21.84 -17.54 0.55
CA ALA A 165 -21.76 -16.36 -0.32
C ALA A 165 -21.49 -15.06 0.46
N LEU A 166 -22.15 -14.90 1.62
CA LEU A 166 -21.92 -13.75 2.51
C LEU A 166 -20.47 -13.71 3.02
N LEU A 167 -19.95 -14.86 3.49
CA LEU A 167 -18.58 -14.96 3.99
C LEU A 167 -17.56 -14.70 2.89
N LEU A 168 -17.76 -15.26 1.70
CA LEU A 168 -16.88 -15.02 0.55
C LEU A 168 -16.97 -13.58 0.05
N GLY A 169 -18.15 -12.98 0.07
CA GLY A 169 -18.35 -11.56 -0.26
C GLY A 169 -17.60 -10.66 0.71
N TYR A 170 -17.70 -10.92 2.02
CA TYR A 170 -16.95 -10.22 3.05
C TYR A 170 -15.42 -10.34 2.84
N LEU A 171 -14.95 -11.58 2.58
CA LEU A 171 -13.53 -11.82 2.30
C LEU A 171 -13.07 -11.06 1.04
N GLY A 172 -13.90 -11.03 -0.01
CA GLY A 172 -13.60 -10.29 -1.23
C GLY A 172 -13.46 -8.78 -1.03
N VAL A 173 -14.33 -8.18 -0.20
CA VAL A 173 -14.22 -6.76 0.17
C VAL A 173 -12.95 -6.49 0.98
N HIS A 174 -12.64 -7.36 1.94
CA HIS A 174 -11.46 -7.23 2.78
C HIS A 174 -10.16 -7.33 1.97
N GLU A 175 -10.08 -8.31 1.08
CA GLU A 175 -8.93 -8.51 0.18
C GLU A 175 -8.73 -7.31 -0.77
N GLU A 176 -9.81 -6.75 -1.33
CA GLU A 176 -9.75 -5.57 -2.19
C GLU A 176 -9.19 -4.35 -1.43
N ARG A 177 -9.68 -4.14 -0.20
CA ARG A 177 -9.20 -3.06 0.67
C ARG A 177 -7.71 -3.21 0.96
N SER A 178 -7.27 -4.38 1.41
CA SER A 178 -5.86 -4.66 1.72
C SER A 178 -4.94 -4.46 0.51
N ARG A 179 -5.35 -4.95 -0.67
CA ARG A 179 -4.59 -4.72 -1.91
C ARG A 179 -4.48 -3.26 -2.30
N ARG A 180 -5.55 -2.49 -2.09
CA ARG A 180 -5.55 -1.05 -2.36
C ARG A 180 -4.58 -0.31 -1.44
N GLU A 181 -4.58 -0.63 -0.15
CA GLU A 181 -3.67 -0.05 0.84
C GLU A 181 -2.20 -0.34 0.49
N VAL A 182 -1.87 -1.59 0.18
CA VAL A 182 -0.51 -1.98 -0.26
C VAL A 182 -0.13 -1.27 -1.57
N SER A 183 -1.04 -1.15 -2.53
CA SER A 183 -0.79 -0.45 -3.79
C SER A 183 -0.50 1.03 -3.57
N LEU A 184 -1.23 1.69 -2.67
CA LEU A 184 -0.99 3.09 -2.31
C LEU A 184 0.35 3.28 -1.60
N LEU A 185 0.75 2.36 -0.71
CA LEU A 185 2.08 2.38 -0.10
C LEU A 185 3.19 2.19 -1.14
N ALA A 186 3.02 1.25 -2.08
CA ALA A 186 3.98 1.02 -3.16
C ALA A 186 4.08 2.21 -4.14
N ALA A 187 3.00 2.97 -4.31
CA ALA A 187 2.95 4.17 -5.14
C ALA A 187 3.42 5.44 -4.40
N TRP A 188 4.16 5.30 -3.29
CA TRP A 188 4.68 6.45 -2.56
C TRP A 188 5.57 7.31 -3.47
N PRO A 189 5.39 8.66 -3.47
CA PRO A 189 6.17 9.56 -4.32
C PRO A 189 7.67 9.36 -4.13
N GLN A 190 8.39 9.06 -5.22
CA GLN A 190 9.84 8.83 -5.21
C GLN A 190 10.64 10.10 -5.57
N THR A 191 9.95 11.18 -5.93
CA THR A 191 10.55 12.47 -6.23
C THR A 191 11.33 12.99 -5.03
N VAL A 192 12.53 13.54 -5.26
CA VAL A 192 13.29 14.27 -4.25
C VAL A 192 12.88 15.73 -4.39
N PRO A 193 12.09 16.29 -3.46
CA PRO A 193 11.68 17.67 -3.51
C PRO A 193 12.89 18.59 -3.32
N GLN A 194 12.85 19.77 -3.92
CA GLN A 194 13.91 20.77 -3.77
C GLN A 194 13.76 21.60 -2.49
N ALA A 195 12.57 21.59 -1.89
CA ALA A 195 12.25 22.37 -0.71
C ALA A 195 11.42 21.55 0.29
N ILE A 196 11.55 21.88 1.58
CA ILE A 196 10.92 21.14 2.68
C ILE A 196 9.39 21.28 2.68
N ASP A 197 8.88 22.44 2.31
CA ASP A 197 7.43 22.72 2.19
C ASP A 197 6.76 21.88 1.11
N GLN A 198 7.42 21.70 -0.04
CA GLN A 198 6.96 20.81 -1.09
C GLN A 198 6.96 19.36 -0.62
N LEU A 199 8.06 18.92 0.04
CA LEU A 199 8.12 17.58 0.64
C LEU A 199 6.93 17.36 1.56
N VAL A 200 6.73 18.26 2.52
CA VAL A 200 5.68 18.11 3.54
C VAL A 200 4.30 18.06 2.89
N THR A 201 4.03 18.95 1.94
CA THR A 201 2.74 18.99 1.23
C THR A 201 2.45 17.66 0.54
N GLU A 202 3.42 17.13 -0.23
CA GLU A 202 3.27 15.87 -0.96
C GLU A 202 3.09 14.68 -0.01
N GLN A 203 3.88 14.64 1.09
CA GLN A 203 3.81 13.56 2.07
C GLN A 203 2.46 13.56 2.80
N LEU A 204 1.98 14.71 3.28
CA LEU A 204 0.71 14.79 3.99
C LEU A 204 -0.47 14.47 3.07
N ALA A 205 -0.47 14.96 1.83
CA ALA A 205 -1.49 14.64 0.83
C ALA A 205 -1.50 13.14 0.51
N HIS A 206 -0.32 12.49 0.49
CA HIS A 206 -0.24 11.05 0.25
C HIS A 206 -0.73 10.24 1.45
N VAL A 207 -0.32 10.58 2.67
CA VAL A 207 -0.82 9.98 3.91
C VAL A 207 -2.35 10.09 3.99
N ALA A 208 -2.90 11.27 3.69
CA ALA A 208 -4.34 11.48 3.66
C ALA A 208 -5.07 10.52 2.71
N ARG A 209 -4.48 10.26 1.52
CA ARG A 209 -5.01 9.30 0.54
C ARG A 209 -4.89 7.85 1.01
N VAL A 210 -3.74 7.46 1.55
CA VAL A 210 -3.49 6.09 2.05
C VAL A 210 -4.47 5.76 3.17
N LEU A 211 -4.61 6.66 4.15
CA LEU A 211 -5.48 6.46 5.31
C LEU A 211 -6.94 6.84 5.05
N GLY A 212 -7.26 7.44 3.91
CA GLY A 212 -8.62 7.91 3.61
C GLY A 212 -9.11 8.98 4.59
N ALA A 213 -8.23 9.88 5.03
CA ALA A 213 -8.50 10.87 6.05
C ALA A 213 -8.72 12.27 5.45
N PRO A 214 -9.67 13.08 5.96
CA PRO A 214 -9.93 14.41 5.46
C PRO A 214 -8.88 15.44 5.90
N ALA A 215 -8.13 15.18 6.98
CA ALA A 215 -7.10 16.07 7.48
C ALA A 215 -5.93 15.29 8.11
N VAL A 216 -4.72 15.81 7.86
CA VAL A 216 -3.47 15.29 8.42
C VAL A 216 -2.64 16.46 8.93
N VAL A 217 -2.08 16.29 10.12
CA VAL A 217 -1.21 17.30 10.77
C VAL A 217 0.12 16.64 11.09
N LEU A 218 1.20 17.33 10.80
CA LEU A 218 2.55 16.93 11.14
C LEU A 218 3.19 17.98 12.03
N ALA A 219 3.58 17.59 13.23
CA ALA A 219 4.40 18.40 14.11
C ALA A 219 5.80 17.79 14.18
N TRP A 220 6.84 18.55 13.85
CA TRP A 220 8.21 18.05 13.85
C TRP A 220 9.21 19.13 14.25
N ARG A 221 10.38 18.70 14.73
CA ARG A 221 11.57 19.53 14.95
C ARG A 221 12.81 18.84 14.43
N ARG A 222 13.79 19.62 14.02
CA ARG A 222 15.15 19.11 13.77
C ARG A 222 15.83 18.86 15.12
N ARG A 223 16.61 17.80 15.23
CA ARG A 223 17.31 17.47 16.50
C ARG A 223 18.35 18.52 16.90
N ASP A 224 18.89 19.24 15.93
CA ASP A 224 19.90 20.29 16.11
C ASP A 224 19.32 21.71 16.31
N ARG A 225 18.02 21.90 16.16
CA ARG A 225 17.36 23.22 16.24
C ARG A 225 16.06 23.18 17.02
N ALA A 226 15.78 24.27 17.71
CA ALA A 226 14.74 24.37 18.70
C ALA A 226 13.30 24.64 18.25
N PRO A 227 12.96 25.30 17.10
CA PRO A 227 11.54 25.56 16.85
C PRO A 227 10.81 24.31 16.40
N LEU A 228 9.58 24.14 16.90
CA LEU A 228 8.62 23.16 16.42
C LEU A 228 7.92 23.70 15.19
N TRP A 229 7.90 22.92 14.13
CA TRP A 229 7.15 23.20 12.92
C TRP A 229 5.86 22.41 12.93
N VAL A 230 4.77 23.05 12.55
CA VAL A 230 3.46 22.41 12.40
C VAL A 230 2.96 22.62 10.99
N ALA A 231 2.67 21.54 10.30
CA ALA A 231 2.05 21.55 8.98
C ALA A 231 0.67 20.90 9.03
N ILE A 232 -0.28 21.49 8.38
CA ILE A 232 -1.68 21.07 8.32
C ILE A 232 -2.06 20.90 6.86
N TRP A 233 -2.53 19.70 6.52
CA TRP A 233 -3.17 19.44 5.23
C TRP A 233 -4.64 19.08 5.47
N ARG A 234 -5.56 19.79 4.79
CA ARG A 234 -7.00 19.52 4.90
C ARG A 234 -7.67 19.77 3.55
N GLY A 235 -8.26 18.72 2.96
CA GLY A 235 -9.05 18.82 1.73
C GLY A 235 -8.33 19.46 0.55
N GLY A 236 -7.00 19.36 0.46
CA GLY A 236 -6.18 20.00 -0.58
C GLY A 236 -5.55 21.32 -0.16
N ALA A 237 -6.01 21.97 0.91
CA ALA A 237 -5.36 23.15 1.48
C ALA A 237 -4.17 22.74 2.35
N PHE A 238 -3.07 23.47 2.21
CA PHE A 238 -1.83 23.26 2.97
C PHE A 238 -1.43 24.54 3.68
N ARG A 239 -1.04 24.41 4.96
CA ARG A 239 -0.48 25.48 5.77
C ARG A 239 0.67 24.93 6.59
N MET A 240 1.75 25.68 6.69
CA MET A 240 2.90 25.34 7.52
C MET A 240 3.32 26.56 8.30
N GLU A 241 3.58 26.41 9.59
CA GLU A 241 3.96 27.51 10.48
C GLU A 241 4.96 27.05 11.53
N GLU A 242 5.81 27.94 11.95
CA GLU A 242 6.68 27.75 13.10
C GLU A 242 5.94 28.07 14.40
N ARG A 243 6.03 27.18 15.37
CA ARG A 243 5.34 27.29 16.67
C ARG A 243 6.37 27.20 17.82
N PRO A 244 7.01 28.33 18.16
CA PRO A 244 7.99 28.39 19.24
C PRO A 244 7.36 28.21 20.63
N ASP A 245 6.06 28.41 20.74
CA ASP A 245 5.23 28.23 21.95
C ASP A 245 4.94 26.77 22.29
N LEU A 246 5.16 25.86 21.34
CA LEU A 246 4.88 24.43 21.51
C LEU A 246 6.15 23.61 21.62
N THR A 247 6.08 22.53 22.37
CA THR A 247 7.11 21.50 22.44
C THR A 247 6.56 20.15 21.98
N LEU A 248 7.38 19.32 21.38
CA LEU A 248 6.95 18.01 20.91
C LEU A 248 6.41 17.14 22.05
N ASP A 249 7.06 17.20 23.22
CA ASP A 249 6.67 16.47 24.42
C ASP A 249 5.40 17.04 25.07
N GLY A 250 5.00 18.25 24.74
CA GLY A 250 3.78 18.91 25.19
C GLY A 250 2.55 18.65 24.33
N LEU A 251 2.67 17.93 23.20
CA LEU A 251 1.52 17.65 22.31
C LEU A 251 0.64 16.51 22.85
N VAL A 252 1.26 15.52 23.45
CA VAL A 252 0.59 14.32 23.97
C VAL A 252 1.05 14.11 25.41
N VAL A 253 0.21 13.53 26.23
CA VAL A 253 0.57 13.19 27.62
C VAL A 253 1.85 12.36 27.63
N ARG A 254 2.78 12.69 28.53
CA ARG A 254 4.16 12.15 28.57
C ARG A 254 4.21 10.61 28.57
N GLU A 255 3.26 9.97 29.25
CA GLU A 255 3.14 8.50 29.29
C GLU A 255 2.86 7.87 27.92
N LEU A 256 2.32 8.65 26.99
CA LEU A 256 1.92 8.21 25.64
C LEU A 256 2.88 8.69 24.54
N SER A 257 3.94 9.41 24.89
CA SER A 257 4.85 10.04 23.91
C SER A 257 5.51 9.03 22.96
N GLY A 258 5.84 7.83 23.45
CA GLY A 258 6.45 6.75 22.65
C GLY A 258 5.47 5.79 22.00
N CYS A 259 4.16 5.97 22.18
CA CYS A 259 3.14 5.06 21.67
C CYS A 259 2.36 5.69 20.51
N SER A 260 1.92 4.86 19.58
CA SER A 260 0.85 5.19 18.65
C SER A 260 -0.49 5.06 19.35
N LEU A 261 -1.43 5.94 19.02
CA LEU A 261 -2.72 5.93 19.69
C LEU A 261 -3.87 6.23 18.71
N LEU A 262 -5.01 5.61 19.00
CA LEU A 262 -6.29 5.88 18.37
C LEU A 262 -7.26 6.35 19.45
N ALA A 263 -7.70 7.60 19.35
CA ALA A 263 -8.68 8.21 20.22
C ALA A 263 -9.96 8.52 19.43
N PRO A 264 -11.07 7.80 19.67
CA PRO A 264 -12.34 8.09 19.02
C PRO A 264 -12.90 9.47 19.37
N GLU A 265 -12.69 9.91 20.61
CA GLU A 265 -13.14 11.19 21.15
C GLU A 265 -11.97 11.83 21.94
N PRO A 266 -10.99 12.46 21.26
CA PRO A 266 -9.75 12.91 21.89
C PRO A 266 -9.96 14.01 22.96
N ALA A 267 -11.03 14.77 22.87
CA ALA A 267 -11.37 15.85 23.82
C ALA A 267 -12.20 15.37 25.02
N ARG A 268 -12.68 14.12 25.03
CA ARG A 268 -13.55 13.61 26.10
C ARG A 268 -12.74 13.23 27.33
N PRO A 269 -13.01 13.82 28.51
CA PRO A 269 -12.38 13.41 29.75
C PRO A 269 -12.70 11.93 30.07
N GLY A 270 -11.68 11.12 30.33
CA GLY A 270 -11.85 9.69 30.60
C GLY A 270 -12.22 8.85 29.39
N GLY A 271 -12.07 9.38 28.17
CA GLY A 271 -12.29 8.65 26.94
C GLY A 271 -11.40 7.41 26.82
N GLU A 272 -11.89 6.38 26.13
CA GLU A 272 -11.13 5.16 25.86
C GLU A 272 -10.22 5.36 24.65
N VAL A 273 -8.93 5.04 24.82
CA VAL A 273 -7.89 5.20 23.81
C VAL A 273 -7.24 3.85 23.58
N LEU A 274 -7.13 3.43 22.32
CA LEU A 274 -6.36 2.26 21.93
C LEU A 274 -4.91 2.69 21.70
N LEU A 275 -3.98 2.04 22.38
CA LEU A 275 -2.55 2.27 22.26
C LEU A 275 -1.91 1.09 21.55
N HIS A 276 -0.89 1.39 20.74
CA HIS A 276 0.03 0.40 20.19
C HIS A 276 1.47 0.80 20.53
N GLY A 277 2.25 -0.16 21.00
CA GLY A 277 3.65 0.01 21.39
C GLY A 277 4.39 -1.32 21.38
N PRO A 278 5.63 -1.40 21.89
CA PRO A 278 6.46 -2.61 21.85
C PRO A 278 5.81 -3.85 22.45
N SER A 279 4.89 -3.67 23.41
CA SER A 279 4.12 -4.75 24.06
C SER A 279 2.80 -5.10 23.36
N GLY A 280 2.54 -4.55 22.15
CA GLY A 280 1.31 -4.74 21.40
C GLY A 280 0.21 -3.74 21.75
N PHE A 281 -1.04 -4.13 21.47
CA PHE A 281 -2.21 -3.30 21.72
C PHE A 281 -2.60 -3.32 23.20
N ARG A 282 -2.94 -2.13 23.75
CA ARG A 282 -3.50 -1.95 25.09
C ARG A 282 -4.53 -0.84 25.10
N ARG A 283 -5.47 -0.89 26.02
CA ARG A 283 -6.45 0.18 26.26
C ARG A 283 -5.96 1.09 27.38
N TRP A 284 -6.18 2.38 27.20
CA TRP A 284 -5.89 3.41 28.19
C TRP A 284 -7.10 4.34 28.30
N ARG A 285 -7.29 4.95 29.45
CA ARG A 285 -8.41 5.88 29.69
C ARG A 285 -7.88 7.22 30.15
N GLY A 286 -8.35 8.28 29.48
CA GLY A 286 -7.95 9.64 29.82
C GLY A 286 -8.04 10.56 28.60
N THR A 287 -7.52 11.76 28.76
CA THR A 287 -7.39 12.73 27.66
C THR A 287 -5.98 12.59 27.07
N PRO A 288 -5.79 12.08 25.86
CA PRO A 288 -4.47 11.76 25.30
C PRO A 288 -3.66 12.99 24.94
N LEU A 289 -4.31 14.13 24.67
CA LEU A 289 -3.66 15.39 24.32
C LEU A 289 -3.32 16.19 25.59
N ALA A 290 -2.08 16.63 25.69
CA ALA A 290 -1.64 17.50 26.78
C ALA A 290 -2.08 18.96 26.58
N LEU A 291 -2.21 19.37 25.32
CA LEU A 291 -2.77 20.66 24.92
C LEU A 291 -3.97 20.43 24.00
N PRO A 292 -5.03 21.23 24.10
CA PRO A 292 -6.14 21.14 23.16
C PRO A 292 -5.63 21.43 21.76
N LEU A 293 -5.95 20.55 20.81
CA LEU A 293 -5.76 20.87 19.40
C LEU A 293 -6.57 22.12 19.08
N PRO A 294 -6.04 23.03 18.26
CA PRO A 294 -6.80 24.18 17.81
C PRO A 294 -8.19 23.75 17.28
N ALA A 295 -9.22 24.52 17.61
CA ALA A 295 -10.60 24.19 17.22
C ALA A 295 -10.77 23.99 15.71
N GLU A 296 -9.88 24.57 14.91
CA GLU A 296 -9.79 24.41 13.47
C GLU A 296 -9.45 22.97 13.04
N LEU A 297 -8.84 22.17 13.91
CA LEU A 297 -8.38 20.81 13.62
C LEU A 297 -9.47 19.75 13.82
N GLY A 298 -10.64 20.11 14.37
CA GLY A 298 -11.77 19.22 14.56
C GLY A 298 -11.75 18.48 15.89
N SER A 299 -12.91 17.93 16.26
CA SER A 299 -13.13 17.14 17.49
C SER A 299 -13.39 15.66 17.22
N GLY A 300 -13.24 15.23 15.99
CA GLY A 300 -13.51 13.86 15.54
C GLY A 300 -12.42 12.86 15.93
N PRO A 301 -12.57 11.60 15.50
CA PRO A 301 -11.61 10.55 15.78
C PRO A 301 -10.19 10.93 15.32
N MET A 302 -9.20 10.59 16.13
CA MET A 302 -7.81 10.96 15.92
C MET A 302 -6.89 9.74 16.04
N LEU A 303 -5.96 9.61 15.06
CA LEU A 303 -4.77 8.78 15.21
C LEU A 303 -3.60 9.71 15.52
N SER A 304 -2.72 9.32 16.41
CA SER A 304 -1.49 10.05 16.73
C SER A 304 -0.32 9.09 16.74
N LEU A 305 0.66 9.35 15.91
CA LEU A 305 1.71 8.42 15.50
C LEU A 305 3.07 9.08 15.73
N PRO A 306 3.93 8.53 16.60
CA PRO A 306 5.28 9.05 16.77
C PRO A 306 6.08 8.86 15.49
N MET A 307 6.84 9.88 15.12
CA MET A 307 7.73 9.86 13.97
C MET A 307 9.17 10.03 14.46
N HIS A 308 10.00 9.04 14.19
CA HIS A 308 11.39 9.02 14.59
C HIS A 308 12.28 8.96 13.35
N GLY A 309 13.23 9.88 13.27
CA GLY A 309 14.29 9.88 12.28
C GLY A 309 15.63 10.17 12.94
N GLU A 310 16.73 10.06 12.19
CA GLU A 310 18.07 10.40 12.67
C GLU A 310 18.21 11.91 12.87
N MET A 311 17.67 12.70 11.94
CA MET A 311 17.79 14.15 11.89
C MET A 311 16.60 14.88 12.49
N ILE A 312 15.46 14.21 12.60
CA ILE A 312 14.20 14.79 13.06
C ILE A 312 13.54 13.96 14.14
N ALA A 313 12.69 14.61 14.92
CA ALA A 313 11.70 13.98 15.77
C ALA A 313 10.36 14.69 15.54
N GLY A 314 9.29 13.93 15.49
CA GLY A 314 7.98 14.48 15.18
C GLY A 314 6.83 13.58 15.59
N ARG A 315 5.62 14.06 15.29
CA ARG A 315 4.39 13.34 15.52
C ARG A 315 3.40 13.64 14.38
N LEU A 316 2.85 12.59 13.82
CA LEU A 316 1.85 12.66 12.76
C LEU A 316 0.47 12.44 13.38
N PHE A 317 -0.47 13.34 13.10
CA PHE A 317 -1.85 13.24 13.50
C PHE A 317 -2.74 13.06 12.28
N VAL A 318 -3.64 12.09 12.32
CA VAL A 318 -4.66 11.86 11.31
C VAL A 318 -6.01 12.15 11.96
N LEU A 319 -6.73 13.10 11.41
CA LEU A 319 -7.91 13.68 12.03
C LEU A 319 -9.19 13.36 11.26
N ASP A 320 -10.29 13.28 11.97
CA ASP A 320 -11.65 13.14 11.44
C ASP A 320 -11.87 11.88 10.57
N LYS A 321 -11.05 10.84 10.75
CA LYS A 321 -11.22 9.58 10.05
C LYS A 321 -12.40 8.79 10.64
N ARG A 322 -13.48 8.69 9.87
CA ARG A 322 -14.65 7.89 10.26
C ARG A 322 -14.27 6.40 10.34
N GLN A 323 -14.75 5.71 11.37
CA GLN A 323 -14.54 4.26 11.58
C GLN A 323 -13.05 3.85 11.59
N ALA A 324 -12.21 4.63 12.25
CA ALA A 324 -10.81 4.28 12.43
C ALA A 324 -10.67 2.98 13.24
N THR A 325 -9.80 2.07 12.78
CA THR A 325 -9.60 0.73 13.33
C THR A 325 -8.16 0.53 13.83
N SER A 326 -7.89 -0.61 14.47
CA SER A 326 -6.53 -1.04 14.81
C SER A 326 -5.62 -1.15 13.58
N ASP A 327 -6.17 -1.59 12.45
CA ASP A 327 -5.41 -1.74 11.21
C ASP A 327 -4.98 -0.38 10.64
N ASP A 328 -5.86 0.63 10.77
CA ASP A 328 -5.52 2.01 10.40
C ASP A 328 -4.39 2.57 11.29
N LEU A 329 -4.30 2.14 12.55
CA LEU A 329 -3.20 2.53 13.44
C LEU A 329 -1.87 1.95 12.97
N LEU A 330 -1.84 0.66 12.63
CA LEU A 330 -0.66 -0.01 12.08
C LEU A 330 -0.24 0.59 10.72
N LEU A 331 -1.20 0.80 9.83
CA LEU A 331 -0.94 1.44 8.54
C LEU A 331 -0.39 2.87 8.72
N GLY A 332 -0.91 3.59 9.70
CA GLY A 332 -0.43 4.91 10.08
C GLY A 332 1.02 4.90 10.56
N GLU A 333 1.43 3.90 11.35
CA GLU A 333 2.83 3.73 11.80
C GLU A 333 3.78 3.55 10.61
N VAL A 334 3.38 2.74 9.62
CA VAL A 334 4.14 2.58 8.39
C VAL A 334 4.26 3.93 7.67
N CYS A 335 3.15 4.68 7.56
CA CYS A 335 3.18 6.01 6.97
C CYS A 335 4.12 6.97 7.72
N ALA A 336 4.05 7.01 9.05
CA ALA A 336 4.92 7.84 9.89
C ALA A 336 6.41 7.50 9.70
N THR A 337 6.74 6.21 9.62
CA THR A 337 8.10 5.73 9.36
C THR A 337 8.61 6.17 7.98
N VAL A 338 7.79 6.03 6.94
CA VAL A 338 8.16 6.44 5.59
C VAL A 338 8.36 7.95 5.51
N VAL A 339 7.45 8.74 6.10
CA VAL A 339 7.57 10.20 6.16
C VAL A 339 8.87 10.60 6.87
N GLY A 340 9.16 10.00 8.05
CA GLY A 340 10.41 10.26 8.79
C GLY A 340 11.66 10.00 7.96
N GLY A 341 11.72 8.85 7.29
CA GLY A 341 12.85 8.50 6.42
C GLY A 341 13.02 9.46 5.22
N ARG A 342 11.92 10.01 4.68
CA ARG A 342 11.99 11.01 3.61
C ARG A 342 12.54 12.34 4.08
N PHE A 343 12.19 12.77 5.29
CA PHE A 343 12.77 13.96 5.90
C PHE A 343 14.28 13.76 6.15
N ASP A 344 14.68 12.64 6.74
CA ASP A 344 16.09 12.34 6.97
C ASP A 344 16.88 12.36 5.66
N HIS A 345 16.34 11.75 4.61
CA HIS A 345 17.00 11.74 3.30
C HIS A 345 17.19 13.16 2.74
N LEU A 346 16.16 14.02 2.78
CA LEU A 346 16.29 15.41 2.32
C LEU A 346 17.34 16.18 3.13
N LEU A 347 17.28 16.09 4.46
CA LEU A 347 18.19 16.79 5.35
C LEU A 347 19.63 16.30 5.24
N LEU A 348 19.84 15.02 4.98
CA LEU A 348 21.16 14.46 4.69
C LEU A 348 21.72 15.00 3.39
N ILE A 349 20.91 15.07 2.32
CA ILE A 349 21.33 15.69 1.05
C ILE A 349 21.73 17.15 1.27
N GLU A 350 20.92 17.92 1.99
CA GLU A 350 21.27 19.31 2.31
C GLU A 350 22.61 19.43 3.06
N ARG A 351 22.84 18.55 4.05
CA ARG A 351 24.11 18.52 4.79
C ARG A 351 25.31 18.17 3.91
N PHE A 352 25.15 17.15 3.04
CA PHE A 352 26.22 16.78 2.11
C PHE A 352 26.56 17.91 1.14
N GLN A 353 25.56 18.61 0.61
CA GLN A 353 25.78 19.76 -0.27
C GLN A 353 26.47 20.90 0.45
N GLN A 354 26.09 21.20 1.69
CA GLN A 354 26.75 22.23 2.51
C GLN A 354 28.21 21.86 2.86
N ALA A 355 28.46 20.59 3.20
CA ALA A 355 29.80 20.10 3.48
C ALA A 355 30.71 20.18 2.25
N ALA A 356 30.21 19.71 1.09
CA ALA A 356 30.93 19.78 -0.18
C ALA A 356 31.25 21.23 -0.59
N ALA A 357 30.30 22.14 -0.46
CA ALA A 357 30.53 23.56 -0.74
C ALA A 357 31.54 24.20 0.21
N THR A 358 31.58 23.78 1.48
CA THR A 358 32.54 24.26 2.46
C THR A 358 33.93 23.73 2.15
N GLU A 359 34.06 22.46 1.81
CA GLU A 359 35.35 21.83 1.44
C GLU A 359 35.94 22.47 0.19
N GLU A 360 35.09 22.73 -0.82
CA GLU A 360 35.51 23.42 -2.04
C GLU A 360 36.00 24.86 -1.74
N ARG A 361 35.29 25.60 -0.88
CA ARG A 361 35.74 26.93 -0.45
C ARG A 361 37.10 26.88 0.25
N ILE A 362 37.32 25.90 1.12
CA ILE A 362 38.60 25.71 1.83
C ILE A 362 39.70 25.37 0.82
N ARG A 363 39.43 24.51 -0.16
CA ARG A 363 40.38 24.16 -1.22
C ARG A 363 40.77 25.37 -2.04
N LEU A 364 39.79 26.11 -2.54
CA LEU A 364 40.04 27.34 -3.30
C LEU A 364 40.82 28.39 -2.51
N ALA A 365 40.49 28.54 -1.21
CA ALA A 365 41.22 29.46 -0.34
C ALA A 365 42.73 29.08 -0.19
N ARG A 366 43.04 27.77 -0.08
CA ARG A 366 44.42 27.28 -0.03
C ARG A 366 45.13 27.50 -1.37
N ASP A 367 44.50 27.13 -2.48
CA ASP A 367 45.09 27.28 -3.82
C ASP A 367 45.39 28.75 -4.12
N LEU A 368 44.49 29.67 -3.75
CA LEU A 368 44.70 31.10 -3.87
C LEU A 368 45.83 31.58 -2.96
N HIS A 369 45.84 31.15 -1.68
CA HIS A 369 46.88 31.54 -0.72
C HIS A 369 48.25 31.07 -1.19
N ASP A 370 48.38 29.81 -1.63
CA ASP A 370 49.66 29.26 -2.07
C ASP A 370 50.12 29.88 -3.39
N GLY A 371 49.21 30.12 -4.35
CA GLY A 371 49.50 30.82 -5.58
C GLY A 371 49.95 32.27 -5.37
N VAL A 372 49.25 32.99 -4.48
CA VAL A 372 49.62 34.37 -4.12
C VAL A 372 50.94 34.42 -3.39
N LEU A 373 51.18 33.57 -2.39
CA LEU A 373 52.45 33.50 -1.67
C LEU A 373 53.62 33.15 -2.60
N GLN A 374 53.45 32.17 -3.49
CA GLN A 374 54.51 31.84 -4.47
C GLN A 374 54.77 33.00 -5.41
N SER A 375 53.75 33.71 -5.85
CA SER A 375 53.92 34.90 -6.71
C SER A 375 54.63 36.01 -5.99
N PHE A 376 54.31 36.33 -4.73
CA PHE A 376 54.97 37.33 -3.93
C PHE A 376 56.41 36.93 -3.58
N THR A 377 56.70 35.68 -3.27
CA THR A 377 58.04 35.17 -3.00
C THR A 377 58.88 35.25 -4.25
N GLY A 378 58.38 34.84 -5.40
CA GLY A 378 59.01 34.95 -6.69
C GLY A 378 59.26 36.38 -7.08
N PHE A 379 58.34 37.29 -6.81
CA PHE A 379 58.53 38.72 -7.00
C PHE A 379 59.66 39.29 -6.08
N GLY A 380 59.63 38.97 -4.80
CA GLY A 380 60.62 39.37 -3.83
C GLY A 380 62.06 38.92 -4.20
N LEU A 381 62.19 37.67 -4.66
CA LEU A 381 63.51 37.16 -5.13
C LEU A 381 64.00 37.87 -6.38
N ARG A 382 63.10 38.17 -7.34
CA ARG A 382 63.51 38.95 -8.55
C ARG A 382 63.91 40.39 -8.20
N VAL A 383 63.17 41.04 -7.32
CA VAL A 383 63.54 42.38 -6.83
C VAL A 383 64.90 42.37 -6.12
N ALA A 384 65.19 41.37 -5.26
CA ALA A 384 66.46 41.20 -4.59
C ALA A 384 67.60 40.94 -5.57
N ALA A 385 67.40 40.17 -6.63
CA ALA A 385 68.35 39.90 -7.68
C ALA A 385 68.69 41.18 -8.50
N ILE A 386 67.65 41.95 -8.86
CA ILE A 386 67.79 43.22 -9.57
C ILE A 386 68.59 44.22 -8.72
N ARG A 387 68.36 44.27 -7.42
CA ARG A 387 69.06 45.15 -6.52
C ARG A 387 70.61 44.85 -6.46
N ARG A 388 70.99 43.57 -6.48
CA ARG A 388 72.39 43.16 -6.56
C ARG A 388 73.02 43.53 -7.91
N LEU A 389 72.29 43.31 -9.00
CA LEU A 389 72.78 43.66 -10.34
C LEU A 389 72.94 45.17 -10.55
N LEU A 390 72.21 46.01 -9.85
CA LEU A 390 72.32 47.45 -9.89
C LEU A 390 73.77 47.95 -9.42
N GLU A 391 74.35 47.23 -8.46
CA GLU A 391 75.68 47.52 -7.95
C GLU A 391 76.77 47.00 -8.87
N GLU A 392 76.61 45.86 -9.54
CA GLU A 392 77.61 45.19 -10.33
C GLU A 392 77.54 45.47 -11.84
N ARG A 393 76.29 45.57 -12.39
CA ARG A 393 75.99 45.70 -13.83
C ARG A 393 74.73 46.52 -14.10
N PRO A 394 74.80 47.86 -14.05
CA PRO A 394 73.59 48.70 -14.12
C PRO A 394 72.73 48.53 -15.38
N ALA A 395 73.34 48.32 -16.55
CA ALA A 395 72.61 48.17 -17.82
C ALA A 395 71.81 46.84 -17.87
N GLU A 396 72.28 45.77 -17.23
CA GLU A 396 71.58 44.50 -17.14
C GLU A 396 70.37 44.56 -16.14
N ALA A 397 70.58 45.32 -15.06
CA ALA A 397 69.57 45.57 -14.05
C ALA A 397 68.35 46.33 -14.62
N GLU A 398 68.59 47.32 -15.47
CA GLU A 398 67.50 48.09 -16.11
C GLU A 398 66.65 47.26 -17.07
N SER A 399 67.27 46.37 -17.84
CA SER A 399 66.59 45.41 -18.70
C SER A 399 65.68 44.47 -17.89
N ARG A 400 66.18 43.94 -16.76
CA ARG A 400 65.38 43.04 -15.87
C ARG A 400 64.29 43.76 -15.13
N LEU A 401 64.44 45.05 -14.83
CA LEU A 401 63.39 45.86 -14.22
C LEU A 401 62.24 46.08 -15.20
N GLN A 402 62.56 46.35 -16.47
CA GLN A 402 61.52 46.48 -17.53
C GLN A 402 60.79 45.18 -17.79
N GLU A 403 61.45 44.03 -17.72
CA GLU A 403 60.84 42.73 -17.82
C GLU A 403 59.86 42.46 -16.65
N LEU A 404 60.28 42.81 -15.43
CA LEU A 404 59.45 42.69 -14.23
C LEU A 404 58.21 43.60 -14.31
N GLN A 405 58.40 44.85 -14.78
CA GLN A 405 57.24 45.78 -15.00
C GLN A 405 56.22 45.26 -16.02
N ARG A 406 56.64 44.62 -17.10
CA ARG A 406 55.79 43.99 -18.07
C ARG A 406 54.97 42.81 -17.48
N LEU A 407 55.58 42.03 -16.60
CA LEU A 407 54.93 40.90 -15.91
C LEU A 407 53.86 41.36 -14.90
N VAL A 408 54.01 42.55 -14.33
CA VAL A 408 53.03 43.09 -13.33
C VAL A 408 51.94 43.90 -14.01
N SER A 409 52.08 44.29 -15.26
CA SER A 409 51.11 45.10 -16.02
C SER A 409 50.13 44.25 -16.87
N VAL A 410 50.18 42.92 -16.77
CA VAL A 410 49.23 41.96 -17.34
C VAL A 410 48.29 41.43 -16.25
#